data_752e5a8289e64b34b4f9322fd4ae23de
#
_entry.id   752e5a8289e64b34b4f9322fd4ae23de
#
_cell.length_a   1.000
_cell.length_b   1.000
_cell.length_c   1.000
_cell.angle_alpha   90.00
_cell.angle_beta   90.00
_cell.angle_gamma   90.00
#
_symmetry.space_group_name_H-M   'P 1'
#
loop_
_entity.id
_entity.type
_entity.pdbx_description
1 polymer ?
#
loop_
_entity_poly.entity_id
_entity_poly.type
_entity_poly.pdbx_seq_one_letter_code
_entity_poly.pdbx_strand_id
1 'polypeptide(L)'
;MEVTEQMAATLAQNAVTHFWQVREAQAVKQRNSGKADQGFRGAVTGGAQMNGFIEAFVKLANIAGVPEEAVYTKSRFLELPGYFRPTKEWDLLIVLEGVLLAAIEAKSQVGPSFGNNFNNRIEEAMGSALDLWTAFREKAYKRTVRPWLGYIFLLE
;
A
#
# COMPACT_ATOMS: atom_id res chain seq x y z
N MET A 1 -22.90 -0.62 7.81
CA MET A 1 -22.86 0.86 8.05
C MET A 1 -22.29 1.48 6.80
N GLU A 2 -22.79 2.62 6.38
CA GLU A 2 -22.28 3.27 5.16
C GLU A 2 -21.02 4.06 5.47
N VAL A 3 -20.02 3.97 4.60
CA VAL A 3 -18.78 4.76 4.69
C VAL A 3 -19.11 6.20 4.28
N THR A 4 -18.89 7.16 5.18
CA THR A 4 -19.08 8.57 4.88
C THR A 4 -17.77 9.24 4.48
N GLU A 5 -17.85 10.33 3.71
CA GLU A 5 -16.70 11.14 3.33
C GLU A 5 -15.94 11.66 4.56
N GLN A 6 -16.66 12.10 5.59
CA GLN A 6 -16.08 12.57 6.84
C GLN A 6 -15.27 11.47 7.56
N MET A 7 -15.74 10.22 7.56
CA MET A 7 -15.01 9.10 8.14
C MET A 7 -13.73 8.82 7.36
N ALA A 8 -13.81 8.82 6.03
CA ALA A 8 -12.65 8.61 5.18
C ALA A 8 -11.60 9.72 5.38
N ALA A 9 -12.02 10.98 5.43
CA ALA A 9 -11.15 12.11 5.68
C ALA A 9 -10.46 12.01 7.05
N THR A 10 -11.19 11.64 8.11
CA THR A 10 -10.62 11.46 9.45
C THR A 10 -9.57 10.35 9.47
N LEU A 11 -9.84 9.21 8.82
CA LEU A 11 -8.89 8.10 8.73
C LEU A 11 -7.64 8.49 7.94
N ALA A 12 -7.80 9.23 6.84
CA ALA A 12 -6.68 9.73 6.06
C ALA A 12 -5.80 10.70 6.89
N GLN A 13 -6.41 11.63 7.63
CA GLN A 13 -5.69 12.55 8.52
C GLN A 13 -4.89 11.81 9.60
N ASN A 14 -5.48 10.80 10.21
CA ASN A 14 -4.81 9.96 11.21
C ASN A 14 -3.64 9.19 10.59
N ALA A 15 -3.78 8.68 9.37
CA ALA A 15 -2.73 7.98 8.65
C ALA A 15 -1.55 8.90 8.32
N VAL A 16 -1.81 10.14 7.90
CA VAL A 16 -0.77 11.16 7.69
C VAL A 16 -0.04 11.50 8.99
N THR A 17 -0.77 11.67 10.08
CA THR A 17 -0.18 11.92 11.42
C THR A 17 0.72 10.77 11.84
N HIS A 18 0.26 9.53 11.70
CA HIS A 18 1.04 8.32 11.98
C HIS A 18 2.31 8.26 11.14
N PHE A 19 2.21 8.57 9.85
CA PHE A 19 3.35 8.58 8.94
C PHE A 19 4.49 9.46 9.46
N TRP A 20 4.20 10.70 9.84
CA TRP A 20 5.21 11.63 10.33
C TRP A 20 5.78 11.23 11.70
N GLN A 21 4.95 10.72 12.61
CA GLN A 21 5.40 10.21 13.90
C GLN A 21 6.40 9.04 13.74
N VAL A 22 6.12 8.09 12.87
CA VAL A 22 7.02 6.96 12.60
C VAL A 22 8.34 7.45 11.99
N ARG A 23 8.29 8.39 11.05
CA ARG A 23 9.51 8.96 10.46
C ARG A 23 10.37 9.71 11.48
N GLU A 24 9.75 10.49 12.34
CA GLU A 24 10.47 11.21 13.40
C GLU A 24 11.14 10.22 14.36
N ALA A 25 10.43 9.19 14.80
CA ALA A 25 10.99 8.15 15.66
C ALA A 25 12.17 7.41 14.99
N GLN A 26 12.08 7.13 13.69
CA GLN A 26 13.16 6.52 12.92
C GLN A 26 14.37 7.46 12.81
N ALA A 27 14.17 8.75 12.57
CA ALA A 27 15.25 9.74 12.50
C ALA A 27 15.97 9.90 13.85
N VAL A 28 15.23 9.87 14.97
CA VAL A 28 15.83 9.87 16.33
C VAL A 28 16.66 8.62 16.57
N LYS A 29 16.13 7.43 16.25
CA LYS A 29 16.89 6.17 16.38
C LYS A 29 18.18 6.18 15.57
N GLN A 30 18.15 6.70 14.35
CA GLN A 30 19.32 6.78 13.48
C GLN A 30 20.38 7.72 14.06
N ARG A 31 20.00 8.90 14.56
CA ARG A 31 20.93 9.83 15.23
C ARG A 31 21.60 9.18 16.43
N ASN A 32 20.85 8.47 17.25
CA ASN A 32 21.35 7.82 18.47
C ASN A 32 22.25 6.60 18.20
N SER A 33 22.15 5.98 17.01
CA SER A 33 22.96 4.80 16.65
C SER A 33 24.38 5.13 16.19
N GLY A 34 24.76 6.40 16.06
CA GLY A 34 26.09 6.85 15.64
C GLY A 34 26.48 6.48 14.20
N LYS A 35 25.59 5.86 13.43
CA LYS A 35 25.80 5.47 12.03
C LYS A 35 25.40 6.62 11.10
N ALA A 36 26.11 7.74 11.19
CA ALA A 36 25.83 8.92 10.36
C ALA A 36 26.07 8.69 8.84
N ASP A 37 26.81 7.64 8.48
CA ASP A 37 27.37 7.48 7.12
C ASP A 37 26.49 6.66 6.15
N GLN A 38 25.37 6.10 6.57
CA GLN A 38 24.51 5.31 5.66
C GLN A 38 23.35 6.07 5.04
N GLY A 39 23.33 7.40 5.17
CA GLY A 39 22.28 8.24 4.62
C GLY A 39 20.88 7.85 5.16
N PHE A 40 19.87 8.64 4.86
CA PHE A 40 18.46 8.36 5.23
C PHE A 40 17.87 7.06 4.64
N ARG A 41 18.66 6.27 3.90
CA ARG A 41 18.20 5.04 3.24
C ARG A 41 17.70 3.98 4.22
N GLY A 42 18.31 3.84 5.40
CA GLY A 42 17.88 2.87 6.42
C GLY A 42 16.53 3.22 7.07
N ALA A 43 16.15 4.50 7.12
CA ALA A 43 14.87 4.95 7.64
C ALA A 43 13.71 4.76 6.64
N VAL A 44 14.04 4.64 5.35
CA VAL A 44 13.03 4.54 4.26
C VAL A 44 12.64 3.10 3.94
N THR A 45 13.48 2.12 4.30
CA THR A 45 13.32 0.72 3.86
C THR A 45 12.32 -0.11 4.68
N GLY A 46 11.78 0.43 5.78
CA GLY A 46 10.93 -0.36 6.69
C GLY A 46 9.43 -0.44 6.34
N GLY A 47 8.94 0.37 5.40
CA GLY A 47 7.50 0.38 5.03
C GLY A 47 6.54 0.79 6.17
N ALA A 48 6.99 0.75 7.42
CA ALA A 48 6.15 0.92 8.62
C ALA A 48 5.42 2.29 8.67
N GLN A 49 5.99 3.32 8.04
CA GLN A 49 5.33 4.64 7.97
C GLN A 49 4.01 4.60 7.18
N MET A 50 3.85 3.66 6.24
CA MET A 50 2.63 3.52 5.44
C MET A 50 1.54 2.67 6.14
N ASN A 51 1.85 2.02 7.27
CA ASN A 51 0.91 1.15 7.97
C ASN A 51 -0.38 1.88 8.38
N GLY A 52 -0.31 3.16 8.72
CA GLY A 52 -1.50 3.95 9.04
C GLY A 52 -2.50 4.04 7.89
N PHE A 53 -2.02 4.07 6.64
CA PHE A 53 -2.89 4.04 5.45
C PHE A 53 -3.49 2.66 5.25
N ILE A 54 -2.72 1.59 5.43
CA ILE A 54 -3.23 0.23 5.35
C ILE A 54 -4.30 -0.02 6.41
N GLU A 55 -4.07 0.39 7.66
CA GLU A 55 -5.07 0.30 8.73
C GLU A 55 -6.34 1.12 8.43
N ALA A 56 -6.21 2.28 7.80
CA ALA A 56 -7.36 3.07 7.37
C ALA A 56 -8.22 2.30 6.35
N PHE A 57 -7.60 1.61 5.37
CA PHE A 57 -8.34 0.76 4.43
C PHE A 57 -8.98 -0.44 5.09
N VAL A 58 -8.29 -1.10 6.01
CA VAL A 58 -8.89 -2.22 6.79
C VAL A 58 -10.15 -1.74 7.50
N LYS A 59 -10.09 -0.58 8.17
CA LYS A 59 -11.25 0.00 8.86
C LYS A 59 -12.39 0.34 7.89
N LEU A 60 -12.08 0.95 6.74
CA LEU A 60 -13.09 1.27 5.73
C LEU A 60 -13.74 0.00 5.16
N ALA A 61 -12.96 -1.04 4.88
CA ALA A 61 -13.47 -2.32 4.42
C ALA A 61 -14.43 -2.94 5.46
N ASN A 62 -14.05 -2.95 6.74
CA ASN A 62 -14.88 -3.49 7.82
C ASN A 62 -16.18 -2.70 7.99
N ILE A 63 -16.13 -1.35 7.91
CA ILE A 63 -17.32 -0.49 7.97
C ILE A 63 -18.24 -0.77 6.78
N ALA A 64 -17.68 -1.03 5.60
CA ALA A 64 -18.43 -1.41 4.40
C ALA A 64 -19.01 -2.83 4.46
N GLY A 65 -18.72 -3.60 5.50
CA GLY A 65 -19.22 -4.95 5.72
C GLY A 65 -18.37 -6.06 5.13
N VAL A 66 -17.13 -5.77 4.75
CA VAL A 66 -16.17 -6.81 4.35
C VAL A 66 -15.74 -7.58 5.61
N PRO A 67 -15.84 -8.92 5.63
CA PRO A 67 -15.38 -9.74 6.74
C PRO A 67 -13.88 -9.57 7.00
N GLU A 68 -13.46 -9.56 8.25
CA GLU A 68 -12.06 -9.37 8.62
C GLU A 68 -11.14 -10.44 8.00
N GLU A 69 -11.60 -11.68 7.94
CA GLU A 69 -10.90 -12.81 7.33
C GLU A 69 -10.71 -12.69 5.81
N ALA A 70 -11.44 -11.78 5.16
CA ALA A 70 -11.30 -11.49 3.74
C ALA A 70 -10.24 -10.40 3.45
N VAL A 71 -9.72 -9.73 4.49
CA VAL A 71 -8.74 -8.65 4.38
C VAL A 71 -7.35 -9.16 4.75
N TYR A 72 -6.45 -9.18 3.80
CA TYR A 72 -5.08 -9.68 3.96
C TYR A 72 -4.09 -8.53 4.01
N THR A 73 -3.24 -8.51 5.05
CA THR A 73 -2.18 -7.51 5.27
C THR A 73 -0.84 -8.15 5.66
N LYS A 74 -0.74 -9.49 5.66
CA LYS A 74 0.48 -10.24 6.02
C LYS A 74 1.17 -10.73 4.76
N SER A 75 2.47 -10.48 4.61
CA SER A 75 3.25 -10.66 3.38
C SER A 75 3.06 -12.04 2.73
N ARG A 76 3.00 -13.13 3.49
CA ARG A 76 2.80 -14.49 2.94
C ARG A 76 1.47 -14.70 2.17
N PHE A 77 0.52 -13.76 2.26
CA PHE A 77 -0.79 -13.83 1.61
C PHE A 77 -1.05 -12.67 0.64
N LEU A 78 -0.03 -11.85 0.40
CA LEU A 78 -0.13 -10.63 -0.40
C LEU A 78 0.36 -10.81 -1.83
N GLU A 79 0.87 -11.99 -2.19
CA GLU A 79 1.33 -12.27 -3.54
C GLU A 79 0.19 -12.69 -4.46
N LEU A 80 0.10 -12.00 -5.60
CA LEU A 80 -0.76 -12.38 -6.71
C LEU A 80 0.09 -12.76 -7.93
N PRO A 81 -0.35 -13.73 -8.73
CA PRO A 81 0.30 -13.99 -10.01
C PRO A 81 0.18 -12.77 -10.91
N GLY A 82 1.29 -12.40 -11.55
CA GLY A 82 1.33 -11.39 -12.59
C GLY A 82 1.17 -11.99 -13.98
N TYR A 83 1.08 -11.14 -14.98
CA TYR A 83 1.15 -11.56 -16.39
C TYR A 83 2.57 -11.39 -16.96
N PHE A 84 3.20 -10.25 -16.69
CA PHE A 84 4.54 -9.93 -17.15
C PHE A 84 5.64 -10.31 -16.15
N ARG A 85 5.24 -10.76 -14.96
CA ARG A 85 6.12 -11.23 -13.87
C ARG A 85 5.50 -12.46 -13.19
N PRO A 86 6.29 -13.33 -12.54
CA PRO A 86 5.74 -14.51 -11.87
C PRO A 86 4.73 -14.13 -10.79
N THR A 87 5.12 -13.24 -9.87
CA THR A 87 4.26 -12.74 -8.79
C THR A 87 4.53 -11.27 -8.51
N LYS A 88 3.55 -10.62 -7.88
CA LYS A 88 3.70 -9.30 -7.25
C LYS A 88 3.11 -9.35 -5.85
N GLU A 89 3.90 -8.91 -4.87
CA GLU A 89 3.43 -8.63 -3.52
C GLU A 89 2.75 -7.25 -3.48
N TRP A 90 1.57 -7.21 -2.82
CA TRP A 90 0.77 -6.01 -2.60
C TRP A 90 0.80 -5.63 -1.13
N ASP A 91 0.40 -4.41 -0.77
CA ASP A 91 0.35 -3.98 0.62
C ASP A 91 -0.96 -4.39 1.32
N LEU A 92 -2.05 -4.55 0.56
CA LEU A 92 -3.33 -5.08 1.03
C LEU A 92 -4.08 -5.77 -0.11
N LEU A 93 -4.68 -6.92 0.21
CA LEU A 93 -5.62 -7.61 -0.68
C LEU A 93 -6.95 -7.82 0.03
N ILE A 94 -8.05 -7.70 -0.72
CA ILE A 94 -9.38 -8.13 -0.27
C ILE A 94 -9.80 -9.29 -1.16
N VAL A 95 -9.91 -10.48 -0.55
CA VAL A 95 -10.31 -11.72 -1.24
C VAL A 95 -11.45 -12.36 -0.48
N LEU A 96 -12.63 -12.39 -1.08
CA LEU A 96 -13.81 -13.00 -0.49
C LEU A 96 -14.20 -14.25 -1.28
N GLU A 97 -14.31 -15.40 -0.59
CA GLU A 97 -14.63 -16.70 -1.19
C GLU A 97 -13.78 -17.06 -2.43
N GLY A 98 -12.49 -16.69 -2.38
CA GLY A 98 -11.54 -16.90 -3.47
C GLY A 98 -11.71 -15.95 -4.67
N VAL A 99 -12.51 -14.89 -4.53
CA VAL A 99 -12.64 -13.80 -5.51
C VAL A 99 -11.82 -12.62 -5.07
N LEU A 100 -10.86 -12.18 -5.89
CA LEU A 100 -10.12 -10.94 -5.66
C LEU A 100 -11.06 -9.76 -5.87
N LEU A 101 -11.34 -9.00 -4.80
CA LEU A 101 -12.17 -7.80 -4.84
C LEU A 101 -11.33 -6.53 -4.95
N ALA A 102 -10.19 -6.47 -4.26
CA ALA A 102 -9.30 -5.32 -4.30
C ALA A 102 -7.84 -5.70 -4.12
N ALA A 103 -6.95 -4.95 -4.76
CA ALA A 103 -5.52 -4.95 -4.54
C ALA A 103 -5.05 -3.50 -4.31
N ILE A 104 -4.30 -3.25 -3.25
CA ILE A 104 -3.89 -1.91 -2.85
C ILE A 104 -2.38 -1.88 -2.67
N GLU A 105 -1.78 -0.84 -3.22
CA GLU A 105 -0.38 -0.47 -3.06
C GLU A 105 -0.29 0.90 -2.41
N ALA A 106 0.59 1.07 -1.42
CA ALA A 106 0.80 2.31 -0.70
C ALA A 106 2.27 2.73 -0.75
N LYS A 107 2.54 3.88 -1.32
CA LYS A 107 3.91 4.42 -1.47
C LYS A 107 3.99 5.83 -0.92
N SER A 108 5.19 6.22 -0.53
CA SER A 108 5.48 7.59 -0.15
C SER A 108 6.70 8.12 -0.89
N GLN A 109 6.70 9.42 -1.08
CA GLN A 109 7.87 10.16 -1.52
C GLN A 109 8.04 11.41 -0.68
N VAL A 110 9.13 11.41 0.05
CA VAL A 110 9.51 12.51 0.95
C VAL A 110 10.95 12.86 0.65
N GLY A 111 11.26 14.16 0.48
CA GLY A 111 12.55 14.69 0.09
C GLY A 111 13.78 13.90 0.51
N PRO A 112 14.99 14.25 0.02
CA PRO A 112 15.30 15.37 -0.89
C PRO A 112 15.25 15.04 -2.40
N SER A 113 15.05 13.78 -2.83
CA SER A 113 15.13 13.37 -4.25
C SER A 113 13.75 13.28 -4.88
N PHE A 114 13.10 14.42 -5.14
CA PHE A 114 11.74 14.40 -5.67
C PHE A 114 11.63 13.95 -7.14
N GLY A 115 12.48 14.48 -8.05
CA GLY A 115 12.30 14.31 -9.49
C GLY A 115 12.38 12.87 -9.97
N ASN A 116 13.53 12.21 -9.88
CA ASN A 116 13.71 10.84 -10.39
C ASN A 116 12.81 9.81 -9.66
N ASN A 117 12.63 9.97 -8.35
CA ASN A 117 11.79 9.04 -7.59
C ASN A 117 10.31 9.18 -7.95
N PHE A 118 9.83 10.38 -8.28
CA PHE A 118 8.44 10.60 -8.70
C PHE A 118 8.14 9.84 -9.99
N ASN A 119 8.98 9.99 -11.02
CA ASN A 119 8.82 9.26 -12.28
C ASN A 119 8.81 7.75 -12.06
N ASN A 120 9.76 7.23 -11.25
CA ASN A 120 9.81 5.81 -10.93
C ASN A 120 8.53 5.32 -10.23
N ARG A 121 7.92 6.13 -9.35
CA ARG A 121 6.66 5.78 -8.68
C ARG A 121 5.49 5.76 -9.64
N ILE A 122 5.43 6.69 -10.59
CA ILE A 122 4.40 6.68 -11.63
C ILE A 122 4.56 5.46 -12.55
N GLU A 123 5.77 5.17 -13.00
CA GLU A 123 6.04 3.99 -13.84
C GLU A 123 5.72 2.68 -13.09
N GLU A 124 6.05 2.59 -11.80
CA GLU A 124 5.70 1.46 -10.94
C GLU A 124 4.18 1.28 -10.83
N ALA A 125 3.44 2.38 -10.61
CA ALA A 125 1.99 2.36 -10.52
C ALA A 125 1.36 1.89 -11.84
N MET A 126 1.78 2.48 -12.96
CA MET A 126 1.29 2.11 -14.28
C MET A 126 1.63 0.65 -14.64
N GLY A 127 2.88 0.22 -14.39
CA GLY A 127 3.32 -1.14 -14.64
C GLY A 127 2.56 -2.17 -13.79
N SER A 128 2.31 -1.86 -12.52
CA SER A 128 1.53 -2.71 -11.62
C SER A 128 0.06 -2.81 -12.03
N ALA A 129 -0.53 -1.70 -12.48
CA ALA A 129 -1.90 -1.68 -12.99
C ALA A 129 -2.04 -2.48 -14.28
N LEU A 130 -1.13 -2.28 -15.22
CA LEU A 130 -1.12 -3.01 -16.49
C LEU A 130 -0.96 -4.51 -16.25
N ASP A 131 -0.05 -4.91 -15.37
CA ASP A 131 0.22 -6.30 -15.04
C ASP A 131 -1.00 -6.98 -14.40
N LEU A 132 -1.60 -6.36 -13.37
CA LEU A 132 -2.79 -6.89 -12.70
C LEU A 132 -3.97 -7.07 -13.65
N TRP A 133 -4.29 -6.03 -14.44
CA TRP A 133 -5.44 -6.11 -15.33
C TRP A 133 -5.20 -6.99 -16.56
N THR A 134 -3.96 -7.14 -16.99
CA THR A 134 -3.64 -8.13 -18.03
C THR A 134 -3.78 -9.54 -17.46
N ALA A 135 -3.22 -9.82 -16.27
CA ALA A 135 -3.41 -11.10 -15.60
C ALA A 135 -4.90 -11.43 -15.37
N PHE A 136 -5.71 -10.44 -15.01
CA PHE A 136 -7.16 -10.61 -14.88
C PHE A 136 -7.82 -10.96 -16.23
N ARG A 137 -7.53 -10.23 -17.31
CA ARG A 137 -8.08 -10.50 -18.66
C ARG A 137 -7.67 -11.86 -19.19
N GLU A 138 -6.43 -12.26 -18.95
CA GLU A 138 -5.86 -13.54 -19.38
C GLU A 138 -6.20 -14.70 -18.42
N LYS A 139 -7.13 -14.47 -17.48
CA LYS A 139 -7.70 -15.48 -16.56
C LYS A 139 -6.67 -16.14 -15.64
N ALA A 140 -5.63 -15.41 -15.24
CA ALA A 140 -4.69 -15.87 -14.21
C ALA A 140 -5.38 -16.04 -12.84
N TYR A 141 -6.51 -15.36 -12.62
CA TYR A 141 -7.36 -15.50 -11.45
C TYR A 141 -8.57 -16.36 -11.75
N LYS A 142 -8.91 -17.26 -10.83
CA LYS A 142 -9.95 -18.30 -11.04
C LYS A 142 -11.38 -17.79 -11.21
N ARG A 143 -11.70 -16.53 -10.84
CA ARG A 143 -13.04 -15.94 -10.90
C ARG A 143 -13.00 -14.53 -11.48
N THR A 144 -14.11 -14.11 -12.10
CA THR A 144 -14.16 -13.04 -13.09
C THR A 144 -14.90 -11.79 -12.61
N VAL A 145 -14.85 -11.45 -11.34
CA VAL A 145 -15.22 -10.09 -10.92
C VAL A 145 -14.00 -9.21 -11.12
N ARG A 146 -14.16 -8.09 -11.83
CA ARG A 146 -13.08 -7.12 -12.04
C ARG A 146 -12.64 -6.56 -10.68
N PRO A 147 -11.38 -6.79 -10.27
CA PRO A 147 -10.89 -6.27 -9.01
C PRO A 147 -10.76 -4.75 -9.05
N TRP A 148 -10.98 -4.12 -7.91
CA TRP A 148 -10.60 -2.72 -7.73
C TRP A 148 -9.10 -2.62 -7.45
N LEU A 149 -8.42 -1.68 -8.12
CA LEU A 149 -7.02 -1.40 -7.89
C LEU A 149 -6.89 -0.03 -7.23
N GLY A 150 -6.30 0.00 -6.03
CA GLY A 150 -5.94 1.21 -5.31
C GLY A 150 -4.43 1.45 -5.33
N TYR A 151 -4.04 2.68 -5.63
CA TYR A 151 -2.66 3.13 -5.47
C TYR A 151 -2.65 4.42 -4.66
N ILE A 152 -2.11 4.35 -3.45
CA ILE A 152 -1.95 5.52 -2.60
C ILE A 152 -0.53 6.04 -2.72
N PHE A 153 -0.43 7.33 -2.91
CA PHE A 153 0.85 8.00 -2.99
C PHE A 153 0.87 9.23 -2.08
N LEU A 154 1.61 9.13 -0.96
CA LEU A 154 1.85 10.27 -0.09
C LEU A 154 3.02 11.08 -0.64
N LEU A 155 2.76 12.34 -0.96
CA LEU A 155 3.75 13.34 -1.36
C LEU A 155 3.95 14.34 -0.23
N GLU A 156 5.22 14.72 0.02
CA GLU A 156 5.57 15.88 0.87
C GLU A 156 5.40 17.17 0.09
#